data_94355888d21103b68b4dcd8c240970d9
#
_entry.id   94355888d21103b68b4dcd8c240970d9
#
_cell.length_a   1.000
_cell.length_b   1.000
_cell.length_c   1.000
_cell.angle_alpha   90.00
_cell.angle_beta   90.00
_cell.angle_gamma   90.00
#
_symmetry.space_group_name_H-M   'P 1'
#
loop_
_entity.id
_entity.type
_entity.pdbx_description
1 polymer ?
#
loop_
_entity_poly.entity_id
_entity_poly.type
_entity_poly.pdbx_seq_one_letter_code
_entity_poly.pdbx_strand_id
1 'polypeptide(L)'
;MATSSAITVYKNYINGEWVEARSGRVIEDHNPANTDELVGIFPASDEQDVAAAVDAAQAAFNNWRLTPAPKRAEILFRAAEILVERKEDYAVQMTREMGKVLAETRGDVQEAIDMTYLMAGEGRRLFGQTTPSELPNKYALSERVPVGVAGLITPWNFPIAIPSWKSMPALICGNTVVLKPAEDTPLSTYNLAQALDEAGLPGGVLNVVFGEGPNAGAPILAHPGVNAVSFTGSTEVGRIVSQACAPTFKKLHLEMGGKNIIIVMDDANLELAIEGALWGGFGTTGQRCTAASRVAVHQSVYREFSEKFAARAKKLRVGNGLDGGTDMGPLVNEQQIQTTMKYVQIGIAEGAKLSCGGHRLDQAPYNKGWFHEPTVFADCDPLMRICQEEIFGPVVALIPFGTLDEAVDIANGVNYGLSASIYTRNVNSAMRARRDLEAGIVYVNAPTIGAETHLPFGGTKNTGNGHREAGSAALDFYSDWKTVYIDYSDRLQRAQIDNTPG
;
A
#
# COMPACT_ATOMS: atom_id res chain seq x y z
N MET A 1 -6.91 31.55 -25.19
CA MET A 1 -6.63 30.47 -26.18
C MET A 1 -5.91 29.38 -25.40
N ALA A 2 -6.58 28.30 -25.09
CA ALA A 2 -5.92 27.15 -24.46
C ALA A 2 -4.99 26.56 -25.52
N THR A 3 -3.70 26.62 -25.30
CA THR A 3 -2.72 25.84 -26.05
C THR A 3 -3.06 24.38 -25.84
N SER A 4 -3.53 23.69 -26.86
CA SER A 4 -3.62 22.23 -26.88
C SER A 4 -2.21 21.72 -26.62
N SER A 5 -1.88 21.39 -25.39
CA SER A 5 -0.67 20.62 -25.11
C SER A 5 -0.83 19.29 -25.80
N ALA A 6 0.17 18.88 -26.59
CA ALA A 6 0.15 17.57 -27.22
C ALA A 6 -0.01 16.50 -26.13
N ILE A 7 -0.92 15.56 -26.35
CA ILE A 7 -1.15 14.43 -25.42
C ILE A 7 0.14 13.62 -25.35
N THR A 8 0.61 13.36 -24.14
CA THR A 8 1.82 12.57 -23.92
C THR A 8 1.51 11.08 -24.06
N VAL A 9 2.27 10.39 -24.90
CA VAL A 9 2.24 8.93 -25.04
C VAL A 9 3.41 8.36 -24.27
N TYR A 10 3.12 7.61 -23.26
CA TYR A 10 4.09 6.96 -22.38
C TYR A 10 4.44 5.56 -22.90
N LYS A 11 5.49 4.96 -22.34
CA LYS A 11 6.02 3.66 -22.78
C LYS A 11 6.30 2.75 -21.59
N ASN A 12 6.35 1.44 -21.82
CA ASN A 12 6.91 0.48 -20.86
C ASN A 12 8.40 0.77 -20.65
N TYR A 13 8.92 0.46 -19.47
CA TYR A 13 10.36 0.48 -19.20
C TYR A 13 10.88 -0.95 -19.11
N ILE A 14 11.58 -1.42 -20.12
CA ILE A 14 12.06 -2.80 -20.21
C ILE A 14 13.53 -2.80 -20.61
N ASN A 15 14.37 -3.46 -19.83
CA ASN A 15 15.82 -3.60 -20.10
C ASN A 15 16.58 -2.26 -20.24
N GLY A 16 16.15 -1.22 -19.53
CA GLY A 16 16.75 0.12 -19.61
C GLY A 16 16.26 0.95 -20.81
N GLU A 17 15.23 0.49 -21.51
CA GLU A 17 14.67 1.17 -22.68
C GLU A 17 13.18 1.46 -22.50
N TRP A 18 12.74 2.60 -23.01
CA TRP A 18 11.33 2.98 -23.06
C TRP A 18 10.69 2.47 -24.36
N VAL A 19 9.85 1.43 -24.26
CA VAL A 19 9.30 0.69 -25.40
C VAL A 19 7.77 0.69 -25.39
N GLU A 20 7.17 0.64 -26.58
CA GLU A 20 5.72 0.49 -26.76
C GLU A 20 5.28 -0.95 -26.45
N ALA A 21 3.99 -1.16 -26.14
CA ALA A 21 3.45 -2.51 -26.08
C ALA A 21 3.53 -3.18 -27.45
N ARG A 22 3.92 -4.45 -27.51
CA ARG A 22 4.06 -5.21 -28.76
C ARG A 22 2.74 -5.32 -29.54
N SER A 23 1.63 -5.33 -28.81
CA SER A 23 0.28 -5.35 -29.41
C SER A 23 -0.13 -4.02 -30.04
N GLY A 24 0.56 -2.92 -29.73
CA GLY A 24 0.17 -1.54 -30.10
C GLY A 24 -1.09 -1.04 -29.39
N ARG A 25 -1.68 -1.83 -28.46
CA ARG A 25 -2.85 -1.42 -27.69
C ARG A 25 -2.45 -0.42 -26.60
N VAL A 26 -3.38 0.46 -26.25
CA VAL A 26 -3.16 1.52 -25.26
C VAL A 26 -4.29 1.59 -24.24
N ILE A 27 -4.01 2.24 -23.12
CA ILE A 27 -4.94 2.64 -22.06
C ILE A 27 -4.90 4.14 -21.96
N GLU A 28 -6.05 4.77 -21.82
CA GLU A 28 -6.20 6.20 -21.56
C GLU A 28 -6.29 6.43 -20.05
N ASP A 29 -5.48 7.35 -19.54
CA ASP A 29 -5.49 7.80 -18.16
C ASP A 29 -6.22 9.15 -18.08
N HIS A 30 -7.33 9.21 -17.37
CA HIS A 30 -8.21 10.38 -17.26
C HIS A 30 -8.24 10.92 -15.83
N ASN A 31 -8.31 12.26 -15.73
CA ASN A 31 -8.46 12.94 -14.45
C ASN A 31 -9.84 12.63 -13.82
N PRO A 32 -9.92 11.98 -12.65
CA PRO A 32 -11.20 11.65 -12.01
C PRO A 32 -11.99 12.86 -11.53
N ALA A 33 -11.36 14.04 -11.41
CA ALA A 33 -12.03 15.30 -11.12
C ALA A 33 -12.66 15.95 -12.37
N ASN A 34 -12.16 15.60 -13.56
CA ASN A 34 -12.66 16.07 -14.85
C ASN A 34 -12.34 15.02 -15.93
N THR A 35 -13.26 14.10 -16.15
CA THR A 35 -13.06 12.96 -17.09
C THR A 35 -12.91 13.37 -18.55
N ASP A 36 -13.14 14.63 -18.91
CA ASP A 36 -12.81 15.17 -20.23
C ASP A 36 -11.30 15.47 -20.36
N GLU A 37 -10.55 15.49 -19.27
CA GLU A 37 -9.12 15.73 -19.23
C GLU A 37 -8.34 14.42 -19.33
N LEU A 38 -7.69 14.21 -20.45
CA LEU A 38 -6.76 13.10 -20.66
C LEU A 38 -5.39 13.47 -20.04
N VAL A 39 -4.95 12.70 -19.06
CA VAL A 39 -3.64 12.87 -18.39
C VAL A 39 -2.53 12.29 -19.25
N GLY A 40 -2.77 11.13 -19.87
CA GLY A 40 -1.81 10.50 -20.76
C GLY A 40 -2.33 9.22 -21.41
N ILE A 41 -1.54 8.67 -22.31
CA ILE A 41 -1.79 7.41 -23.00
C ILE A 41 -0.67 6.43 -22.64
N PHE A 42 -1.02 5.24 -22.13
CA PHE A 42 -0.07 4.22 -21.67
C PHE A 42 -0.22 2.93 -22.47
N PRO A 43 0.83 2.08 -22.53
CA PRO A 43 0.75 0.77 -23.16
C PRO A 43 -0.30 -0.12 -22.44
N ALA A 44 -1.09 -0.86 -23.22
CA ALA A 44 -1.88 -1.99 -22.74
C ALA A 44 -1.11 -3.29 -23.02
N SER A 45 -0.13 -3.58 -22.16
CA SER A 45 0.76 -4.74 -22.28
C SER A 45 0.04 -6.06 -22.12
N ASP A 46 0.61 -7.10 -22.69
CA ASP A 46 0.12 -8.47 -22.60
C ASP A 46 1.24 -9.45 -22.19
N GLU A 47 0.96 -10.75 -22.32
CA GLU A 47 1.90 -11.81 -21.95
C GLU A 47 3.27 -11.69 -22.63
N GLN A 48 3.32 -11.19 -23.86
CA GLN A 48 4.59 -11.07 -24.60
C GLN A 48 5.48 -9.94 -24.04
N ASP A 49 4.87 -8.83 -23.60
CA ASP A 49 5.59 -7.73 -22.96
C ASP A 49 6.08 -8.16 -21.57
N VAL A 50 5.25 -8.90 -20.82
CA VAL A 50 5.61 -9.48 -19.52
C VAL A 50 6.76 -10.48 -19.67
N ALA A 51 6.71 -11.37 -20.67
CA ALA A 51 7.79 -12.32 -20.93
C ALA A 51 9.11 -11.58 -21.23
N ALA A 52 9.08 -10.55 -22.07
CA ALA A 52 10.27 -9.73 -22.35
C ALA A 52 10.82 -9.03 -21.09
N ALA A 53 9.95 -8.52 -20.22
CA ALA A 53 10.36 -7.91 -18.97
C ALA A 53 10.98 -8.92 -17.99
N VAL A 54 10.42 -10.14 -17.89
CA VAL A 54 10.98 -11.20 -17.04
C VAL A 54 12.31 -11.72 -17.60
N ASP A 55 12.44 -11.90 -18.91
CA ASP A 55 13.69 -12.30 -19.57
C ASP A 55 14.81 -11.27 -19.29
N ALA A 56 14.49 -9.97 -19.42
CA ALA A 56 15.41 -8.89 -19.07
C ALA A 56 15.82 -8.93 -17.60
N ALA A 57 14.85 -9.14 -16.69
CA ALA A 57 15.10 -9.26 -15.26
C ALA A 57 16.01 -10.46 -14.94
N GLN A 58 15.78 -11.62 -15.56
CA GLN A 58 16.63 -12.81 -15.38
C GLN A 58 18.04 -12.58 -15.89
N ALA A 59 18.19 -11.96 -17.07
CA ALA A 59 19.50 -11.65 -17.64
C ALA A 59 20.33 -10.71 -16.76
N ALA A 60 19.68 -9.70 -16.14
CA ALA A 60 20.33 -8.72 -15.28
C ALA A 60 20.66 -9.29 -13.88
N PHE A 61 19.94 -10.33 -13.41
CA PHE A 61 19.97 -10.78 -12.03
C PHE A 61 21.38 -11.16 -11.54
N ASN A 62 22.15 -11.93 -12.33
CA ASN A 62 23.48 -12.38 -11.90
C ASN A 62 24.44 -11.22 -11.65
N ASN A 63 24.43 -10.20 -12.49
CA ASN A 63 25.29 -9.04 -12.32
C ASN A 63 24.82 -8.19 -11.13
N TRP A 64 23.50 -8.00 -11.00
CA TRP A 64 22.94 -7.17 -9.93
C TRP A 64 23.13 -7.78 -8.55
N ARG A 65 22.86 -9.08 -8.36
CA ARG A 65 23.07 -9.75 -7.06
C ARG A 65 24.54 -9.77 -6.60
N LEU A 66 25.49 -9.75 -7.54
CA LEU A 66 26.93 -9.69 -7.27
C LEU A 66 27.43 -8.25 -7.07
N THR A 67 26.65 -7.24 -7.44
CA THR A 67 26.96 -5.84 -7.12
C THR A 67 26.88 -5.67 -5.61
N PRO A 68 27.95 -5.20 -4.93
CA PRO A 68 27.92 -5.01 -3.48
C PRO A 68 26.75 -4.15 -3.02
N ALA A 69 26.07 -4.52 -1.94
CA ALA A 69 24.90 -3.80 -1.44
C ALA A 69 25.15 -2.29 -1.20
N PRO A 70 26.33 -1.85 -0.69
CA PRO A 70 26.63 -0.42 -0.63
C PRO A 70 26.66 0.28 -1.99
N LYS A 71 27.03 -0.44 -3.08
CA LYS A 71 27.01 0.12 -4.42
C LYS A 71 25.60 0.22 -5.00
N ARG A 72 24.74 -0.76 -4.71
CA ARG A 72 23.30 -0.66 -5.01
C ARG A 72 22.68 0.54 -4.28
N ALA A 73 23.05 0.75 -3.01
CA ALA A 73 22.59 1.85 -2.19
C ALA A 73 22.94 3.24 -2.78
N GLU A 74 24.12 3.40 -3.38
CA GLU A 74 24.53 4.67 -4.01
C GLU A 74 23.57 5.08 -5.13
N ILE A 75 22.99 4.12 -5.87
CA ILE A 75 21.97 4.37 -6.89
C ILE A 75 20.66 4.82 -6.22
N LEU A 76 20.22 4.11 -5.17
CA LEU A 76 19.00 4.48 -4.47
C LEU A 76 19.10 5.86 -3.80
N PHE A 77 20.27 6.24 -3.25
CA PHE A 77 20.48 7.60 -2.73
C PHE A 77 20.29 8.65 -3.83
N ARG A 78 20.86 8.44 -5.03
CA ARG A 78 20.64 9.37 -6.15
C ARG A 78 19.18 9.43 -6.59
N ALA A 79 18.49 8.29 -6.63
CA ALA A 79 17.07 8.25 -6.95
C ALA A 79 16.25 9.05 -5.93
N ALA A 80 16.56 8.94 -4.63
CA ALA A 80 15.89 9.71 -3.59
C ALA A 80 16.09 11.23 -3.79
N GLU A 81 17.30 11.69 -4.14
CA GLU A 81 17.55 13.10 -4.44
C GLU A 81 16.73 13.60 -5.64
N ILE A 82 16.62 12.79 -6.70
CA ILE A 82 15.78 13.11 -7.87
C ILE A 82 14.30 13.21 -7.48
N LEU A 83 13.81 12.29 -6.62
CA LEU A 83 12.45 12.35 -6.09
C LEU A 83 12.21 13.61 -5.25
N VAL A 84 13.20 14.04 -4.44
CA VAL A 84 13.14 15.30 -3.67
C VAL A 84 13.03 16.50 -4.60
N GLU A 85 13.87 16.56 -5.62
CA GLU A 85 13.89 17.68 -6.59
C GLU A 85 12.55 17.81 -7.34
N ARG A 86 11.90 16.70 -7.65
CA ARG A 86 10.65 16.64 -8.45
C ARG A 86 9.38 16.46 -7.63
N LYS A 87 9.49 16.54 -6.30
CA LYS A 87 8.37 16.24 -5.39
C LYS A 87 7.10 17.00 -5.75
N GLU A 88 7.20 18.30 -6.00
CA GLU A 88 6.02 19.13 -6.29
C GLU A 88 5.39 18.77 -7.63
N ASP A 89 6.18 18.59 -8.68
CA ASP A 89 5.70 18.21 -10.00
C ASP A 89 4.99 16.85 -9.98
N TYR A 90 5.58 15.86 -9.29
CA TYR A 90 5.00 14.54 -9.13
C TYR A 90 3.71 14.57 -8.29
N ALA A 91 3.66 15.40 -7.25
CA ALA A 91 2.45 15.58 -6.45
C ALA A 91 1.29 16.19 -7.27
N VAL A 92 1.56 17.20 -8.08
CA VAL A 92 0.57 17.82 -8.99
C VAL A 92 0.08 16.82 -10.03
N GLN A 93 0.98 16.05 -10.65
CA GLN A 93 0.64 15.02 -11.62
C GLN A 93 -0.23 13.93 -10.98
N MET A 94 0.13 13.46 -9.79
CA MET A 94 -0.64 12.46 -9.05
C MET A 94 -2.04 12.97 -8.65
N THR A 95 -2.17 14.26 -8.29
CA THR A 95 -3.49 14.84 -8.02
C THR A 95 -4.39 14.78 -9.26
N ARG A 96 -3.84 15.03 -10.46
CA ARG A 96 -4.59 14.92 -11.71
C ARG A 96 -4.94 13.49 -12.07
N GLU A 97 -4.06 12.54 -11.81
CA GLU A 97 -4.21 11.13 -12.13
C GLU A 97 -5.17 10.40 -11.17
N MET A 98 -5.01 10.62 -9.86
CA MET A 98 -5.73 9.85 -8.83
C MET A 98 -6.86 10.64 -8.13
N GLY A 99 -6.80 11.96 -8.15
CA GLY A 99 -7.83 12.83 -7.56
C GLY A 99 -7.62 13.24 -6.11
N LYS A 100 -6.61 12.73 -5.40
CA LYS A 100 -6.27 13.17 -4.04
C LYS A 100 -6.04 14.68 -4.00
N VAL A 101 -6.31 15.30 -2.84
CA VAL A 101 -5.92 16.70 -2.62
C VAL A 101 -4.39 16.84 -2.59
N LEU A 102 -3.89 17.97 -3.08
CA LEU A 102 -2.44 18.19 -3.27
C LEU A 102 -1.61 18.00 -1.98
N ALA A 103 -2.17 18.29 -0.82
CA ALA A 103 -1.50 18.05 0.46
C ALA A 103 -1.23 16.56 0.70
N GLU A 104 -2.15 15.68 0.28
CA GLU A 104 -2.02 14.23 0.43
C GLU A 104 -1.09 13.62 -0.63
N THR A 105 -1.09 14.13 -1.86
CA THR A 105 -0.15 13.67 -2.90
C THR A 105 1.28 14.07 -2.61
N ARG A 106 1.51 15.25 -2.00
CA ARG A 106 2.81 15.62 -1.45
C ARG A 106 3.28 14.65 -0.36
N GLY A 107 2.35 14.12 0.45
CA GLY A 107 2.60 13.09 1.44
C GLY A 107 2.97 11.75 0.81
N ASP A 108 2.26 11.34 -0.22
CA ASP A 108 2.52 10.09 -0.96
C ASP A 108 3.92 10.11 -1.62
N VAL A 109 4.29 11.21 -2.28
CA VAL A 109 5.65 11.38 -2.82
C VAL A 109 6.69 11.40 -1.70
N GLN A 110 6.37 12.02 -0.54
CA GLN A 110 7.28 12.01 0.61
C GLN A 110 7.51 10.59 1.14
N GLU A 111 6.48 9.76 1.21
CA GLU A 111 6.62 8.36 1.61
C GLU A 111 7.55 7.58 0.65
N ALA A 112 7.47 7.85 -0.65
CA ALA A 112 8.38 7.24 -1.63
C ALA A 112 9.84 7.72 -1.43
N ILE A 113 10.05 9.00 -1.14
CA ILE A 113 11.35 9.57 -0.80
C ILE A 113 11.92 8.89 0.45
N ASP A 114 11.14 8.86 1.53
CA ASP A 114 11.55 8.31 2.82
C ASP A 114 11.89 6.83 2.73
N MET A 115 11.07 6.05 2.00
CA MET A 115 11.33 4.63 1.75
C MET A 115 12.62 4.43 0.95
N THR A 116 12.86 5.26 -0.07
CA THR A 116 14.05 5.15 -0.91
C THR A 116 15.32 5.44 -0.10
N TYR A 117 15.31 6.49 0.73
CA TYR A 117 16.41 6.77 1.66
C TYR A 117 16.62 5.67 2.70
N LEU A 118 15.52 5.17 3.29
CA LEU A 118 15.58 4.10 4.29
C LEU A 118 16.26 2.85 3.70
N MET A 119 15.80 2.39 2.54
CA MET A 119 16.33 1.19 1.88
C MET A 119 17.75 1.41 1.36
N ALA A 120 18.10 2.59 0.90
CA ALA A 120 19.49 2.95 0.59
C ALA A 120 20.39 2.80 1.84
N GLY A 121 19.91 3.25 3.00
CA GLY A 121 20.61 3.07 4.28
C GLY A 121 20.81 1.60 4.66
N GLU A 122 19.86 0.72 4.31
CA GLU A 122 19.97 -0.72 4.56
C GLU A 122 21.08 -1.40 3.74
N GLY A 123 21.59 -0.80 2.68
CA GLY A 123 22.72 -1.33 1.92
C GLY A 123 23.99 -1.61 2.73
N ARG A 124 24.13 -1.01 3.89
CA ARG A 124 25.21 -1.29 4.86
C ARG A 124 24.73 -2.04 6.10
N ARG A 125 23.46 -2.44 6.16
CA ARG A 125 22.81 -3.09 7.30
C ARG A 125 22.05 -4.38 6.91
N LEU A 126 22.40 -5.00 5.79
CA LEU A 126 21.94 -6.35 5.44
C LEU A 126 22.69 -7.37 6.30
N PHE A 127 22.39 -7.37 7.60
CA PHE A 127 23.09 -8.17 8.58
C PHE A 127 22.88 -9.67 8.38
N GLY A 128 23.99 -10.42 8.55
CA GLY A 128 24.02 -11.84 8.84
C GLY A 128 24.32 -12.08 10.32
N GLN A 129 24.46 -13.35 10.68
CA GLN A 129 24.81 -13.77 12.03
C GLN A 129 26.06 -14.63 11.99
N THR A 130 26.94 -14.46 12.96
CA THR A 130 28.05 -15.39 13.24
C THR A 130 27.83 -16.01 14.60
N THR A 131 27.96 -17.33 14.69
CA THR A 131 27.76 -18.09 15.92
C THR A 131 28.89 -19.09 16.13
N PRO A 132 29.23 -19.43 17.39
CA PRO A 132 30.13 -20.55 17.65
C PRO A 132 29.57 -21.85 17.07
N SER A 133 30.44 -22.69 16.50
CA SER A 133 30.09 -24.05 16.15
C SER A 133 30.17 -24.95 17.38
N GLU A 134 29.41 -26.03 17.42
CA GLU A 134 29.55 -27.11 18.41
C GLU A 134 30.86 -27.92 18.26
N LEU A 135 31.48 -27.80 17.09
CA LEU A 135 32.71 -28.56 16.77
C LEU A 135 33.90 -27.60 16.71
N PRO A 136 35.10 -28.05 17.19
CA PRO A 136 36.30 -27.23 17.15
C PRO A 136 36.79 -27.01 15.71
N ASN A 137 37.52 -25.91 15.48
CA ASN A 137 38.06 -25.56 14.17
C ASN A 137 37.00 -25.48 13.06
N LYS A 138 35.80 -25.00 13.41
CA LYS A 138 34.68 -24.82 12.49
C LYS A 138 34.06 -23.45 12.70
N TYR A 139 33.86 -22.73 11.60
CA TYR A 139 33.18 -21.40 11.58
C TYR A 139 31.80 -21.55 11.05
N ALA A 140 30.83 -20.93 11.70
CA ALA A 140 29.44 -20.96 11.31
C ALA A 140 28.87 -19.52 11.19
N LEU A 141 28.20 -19.25 10.07
CA LEU A 141 27.55 -17.98 9.83
C LEU A 141 26.28 -18.18 9.02
N SER A 142 25.43 -17.17 9.07
CA SER A 142 24.33 -17.01 8.13
C SER A 142 24.41 -15.66 7.41
N GLU A 143 23.97 -15.63 6.18
CA GLU A 143 23.93 -14.43 5.35
C GLU A 143 22.59 -14.31 4.64
N ARG A 144 22.19 -13.09 4.27
CA ARG A 144 21.02 -12.84 3.43
C ARG A 144 21.42 -12.94 1.97
N VAL A 145 20.64 -13.69 1.19
CA VAL A 145 20.79 -13.80 -0.27
C VAL A 145 19.50 -13.38 -0.96
N PRO A 146 19.54 -12.75 -2.15
CA PRO A 146 18.34 -12.39 -2.89
C PRO A 146 17.56 -13.64 -3.33
N VAL A 147 16.25 -13.49 -3.45
CA VAL A 147 15.32 -14.57 -3.90
C VAL A 147 15.32 -14.77 -5.41
N GLY A 148 15.61 -13.73 -6.21
CA GLY A 148 15.62 -13.82 -7.68
C GLY A 148 14.87 -12.67 -8.35
N VAL A 149 13.97 -12.99 -9.28
CA VAL A 149 13.07 -12.02 -9.93
C VAL A 149 11.83 -11.82 -9.06
N ALA A 150 11.56 -10.59 -8.67
CA ALA A 150 10.37 -10.21 -7.91
C ALA A 150 9.31 -9.59 -8.86
N GLY A 151 8.13 -10.22 -8.94
CA GLY A 151 6.94 -9.67 -9.57
C GLY A 151 6.17 -8.80 -8.58
N LEU A 152 5.98 -7.54 -8.88
CA LEU A 152 5.31 -6.56 -8.03
C LEU A 152 4.03 -6.08 -8.71
N ILE A 153 2.90 -6.16 -8.00
CA ILE A 153 1.60 -5.69 -8.49
C ILE A 153 1.05 -4.71 -7.47
N THR A 154 0.82 -3.47 -7.89
CA THR A 154 0.50 -2.36 -6.97
C THR A 154 -0.84 -1.71 -7.30
N PRO A 155 -1.55 -1.17 -6.29
CA PRO A 155 -2.85 -0.53 -6.44
C PRO A 155 -2.72 0.94 -6.87
N TRP A 156 -3.87 1.56 -7.13
CA TRP A 156 -4.00 2.94 -7.59
C TRP A 156 -4.02 3.99 -6.48
N ASN A 157 -4.26 3.61 -5.22
CA ASN A 157 -4.52 4.58 -4.15
C ASN A 157 -3.27 5.27 -3.56
N PHE A 158 -2.09 4.63 -3.67
CA PHE A 158 -0.77 5.20 -3.34
C PHE A 158 0.22 4.87 -4.46
N PRO A 159 0.08 5.54 -5.63
CA PRO A 159 0.65 5.06 -6.89
C PRO A 159 2.15 5.31 -7.05
N ILE A 160 2.80 6.04 -6.14
CA ILE A 160 4.26 6.13 -6.07
C ILE A 160 4.82 5.53 -4.77
N ALA A 161 4.11 5.69 -3.64
CA ALA A 161 4.57 5.15 -2.37
C ALA A 161 4.60 3.61 -2.38
N ILE A 162 3.50 2.92 -2.69
CA ILE A 162 3.45 1.45 -2.67
C ILE A 162 4.43 0.82 -3.68
N PRO A 163 4.56 1.30 -4.94
CA PRO A 163 5.65 0.88 -5.82
C PRO A 163 7.03 1.02 -5.21
N SER A 164 7.32 2.11 -4.50
CA SER A 164 8.60 2.31 -3.82
C SER A 164 8.78 1.36 -2.62
N TRP A 165 7.72 1.14 -1.81
CA TRP A 165 7.74 0.25 -0.65
C TRP A 165 8.04 -1.21 -1.04
N LYS A 166 7.70 -1.60 -2.27
CA LYS A 166 7.98 -2.93 -2.79
C LYS A 166 9.30 -3.00 -3.57
N SER A 167 9.57 -2.04 -4.44
CA SER A 167 10.75 -2.09 -5.31
C SER A 167 12.05 -1.77 -4.56
N MET A 168 12.08 -0.78 -3.66
CA MET A 168 13.32 -0.39 -2.99
C MET A 168 13.91 -1.52 -2.11
N PRO A 169 13.13 -2.22 -1.26
CA PRO A 169 13.67 -3.36 -0.51
C PRO A 169 14.05 -4.53 -1.43
N ALA A 170 13.32 -4.78 -2.52
CA ALA A 170 13.69 -5.80 -3.50
C ALA A 170 15.06 -5.48 -4.13
N LEU A 171 15.26 -4.24 -4.59
CA LEU A 171 16.48 -3.79 -5.24
C LEU A 171 17.68 -3.82 -4.30
N ILE A 172 17.54 -3.32 -3.07
CA ILE A 172 18.66 -3.29 -2.11
C ILE A 172 19.07 -4.70 -1.68
N CYS A 173 18.14 -5.66 -1.60
CA CYS A 173 18.45 -7.06 -1.36
C CYS A 173 19.18 -7.74 -2.54
N GLY A 174 19.18 -7.14 -3.73
CA GLY A 174 19.83 -7.66 -4.93
C GLY A 174 18.93 -8.46 -5.86
N ASN A 175 17.61 -8.35 -5.70
CA ASN A 175 16.63 -8.87 -6.65
C ASN A 175 16.49 -7.97 -7.86
N THR A 176 16.06 -8.55 -8.97
CA THR A 176 15.53 -7.80 -10.10
C THR A 176 14.00 -7.77 -10.05
N VAL A 177 13.40 -6.78 -10.69
CA VAL A 177 11.98 -6.44 -10.50
C VAL A 177 11.25 -6.37 -11.83
N VAL A 178 10.04 -6.95 -11.86
CA VAL A 178 9.02 -6.70 -12.87
C VAL A 178 7.81 -6.11 -12.14
N LEU A 179 7.51 -4.84 -12.40
CA LEU A 179 6.48 -4.07 -11.71
C LEU A 179 5.31 -3.77 -12.65
N LYS A 180 4.09 -4.10 -12.20
CA LYS A 180 2.82 -3.71 -12.86
C LYS A 180 2.03 -2.80 -11.92
N PRO A 181 1.94 -1.51 -12.19
CA PRO A 181 1.03 -0.62 -11.45
C PRO A 181 -0.43 -0.82 -11.88
N ALA A 182 -1.36 -0.27 -11.08
CA ALA A 182 -2.75 -0.19 -11.49
C ALA A 182 -2.92 0.65 -12.77
N GLU A 183 -3.87 0.25 -13.59
CA GLU A 183 -4.22 0.91 -14.84
C GLU A 183 -4.83 2.30 -14.65
N ASP A 184 -5.42 2.56 -13.48
CA ASP A 184 -6.02 3.86 -13.14
C ASP A 184 -4.99 4.94 -12.78
N THR A 185 -3.72 4.57 -12.45
CA THR A 185 -2.69 5.53 -12.00
C THR A 185 -1.28 5.13 -12.45
N PRO A 186 -1.04 5.01 -13.75
CA PRO A 186 0.23 4.55 -14.29
C PRO A 186 1.35 5.60 -14.25
N LEU A 187 1.01 6.91 -14.32
CA LEU A 187 1.98 8.01 -14.43
C LEU A 187 2.88 8.13 -13.20
N SER A 188 2.33 7.97 -12.01
CA SER A 188 3.11 8.04 -10.76
C SER A 188 4.21 6.97 -10.70
N THR A 189 3.91 5.74 -11.16
CA THR A 189 4.92 4.67 -11.26
C THR A 189 5.91 4.91 -12.42
N TYR A 190 5.46 5.48 -13.54
CA TYR A 190 6.36 5.93 -14.62
C TYR A 190 7.40 6.91 -14.09
N ASN A 191 6.98 7.89 -13.29
CA ASN A 191 7.87 8.88 -12.68
C ASN A 191 8.91 8.24 -11.74
N LEU A 192 8.52 7.22 -10.97
CA LEU A 192 9.43 6.46 -10.12
C LEU A 192 10.48 5.70 -10.96
N ALA A 193 10.04 5.05 -12.04
CA ALA A 193 10.94 4.34 -12.95
C ALA A 193 11.92 5.30 -13.61
N GLN A 194 11.46 6.48 -14.05
CA GLN A 194 12.30 7.52 -14.63
C GLN A 194 13.37 8.01 -13.64
N ALA A 195 13.00 8.23 -12.37
CA ALA A 195 13.95 8.63 -11.33
C ALA A 195 15.05 7.58 -11.09
N LEU A 196 14.68 6.28 -11.12
CA LEU A 196 15.63 5.19 -10.98
C LEU A 196 16.55 5.03 -12.21
N ASP A 197 16.02 5.20 -13.43
CA ASP A 197 16.78 5.20 -14.67
C ASP A 197 17.84 6.31 -14.69
N GLU A 198 17.43 7.54 -14.40
CA GLU A 198 18.33 8.70 -14.29
C GLU A 198 19.35 8.57 -13.15
N ALA A 199 19.01 7.87 -12.07
CA ALA A 199 19.95 7.54 -10.99
C ALA A 199 21.03 6.53 -11.42
N GLY A 200 20.92 5.95 -12.62
CA GLY A 200 21.86 5.00 -13.19
C GLY A 200 21.60 3.55 -12.76
N LEU A 201 20.34 3.18 -12.54
CA LEU A 201 19.97 1.78 -12.34
C LEU A 201 20.24 0.98 -13.62
N PRO A 202 21.00 -0.14 -13.57
CA PRO A 202 21.32 -0.89 -14.78
C PRO A 202 20.09 -1.46 -15.49
N GLY A 203 20.12 -1.52 -16.82
CA GLY A 203 19.05 -2.10 -17.61
C GLY A 203 18.67 -3.52 -17.15
N GLY A 204 17.38 -3.83 -17.17
CA GLY A 204 16.83 -5.10 -16.72
C GLY A 204 16.69 -5.28 -15.22
N VAL A 205 17.32 -4.43 -14.38
CA VAL A 205 17.20 -4.52 -12.90
C VAL A 205 15.80 -4.13 -12.44
N LEU A 206 15.21 -3.08 -13.04
CA LEU A 206 13.80 -2.75 -12.93
C LEU A 206 13.17 -2.81 -14.32
N ASN A 207 12.00 -3.43 -14.42
CA ASN A 207 11.16 -3.44 -15.61
C ASN A 207 9.74 -3.06 -15.20
N VAL A 208 9.13 -2.12 -15.92
CA VAL A 208 7.76 -1.67 -15.65
C VAL A 208 6.90 -1.95 -16.88
N VAL A 209 5.82 -2.69 -16.68
CA VAL A 209 4.83 -3.01 -17.69
C VAL A 209 3.47 -2.45 -17.28
N PHE A 210 2.89 -1.60 -18.13
CA PHE A 210 1.56 -1.05 -17.93
C PHE A 210 0.53 -1.97 -18.56
N GLY A 211 -0.64 -2.07 -17.97
CA GLY A 211 -1.69 -2.93 -18.49
C GLY A 211 -2.68 -3.36 -17.41
N GLU A 212 -3.80 -3.91 -17.84
CA GLU A 212 -4.84 -4.42 -16.96
C GLU A 212 -4.40 -5.67 -16.20
N GLY A 213 -5.02 -5.92 -15.05
CA GLY A 213 -4.73 -7.07 -14.20
C GLY A 213 -4.72 -8.42 -14.94
N PRO A 214 -5.77 -8.79 -15.69
CA PRO A 214 -5.83 -10.06 -16.42
C PRO A 214 -4.76 -10.20 -17.52
N ASN A 215 -4.38 -9.08 -18.17
CA ASN A 215 -3.53 -9.12 -19.36
C ASN A 215 -2.04 -8.98 -19.04
N ALA A 216 -1.67 -8.21 -18.01
CA ALA A 216 -0.28 -7.99 -17.58
C ALA A 216 0.01 -8.57 -16.19
N GLY A 217 -0.95 -8.53 -15.25
CA GLY A 217 -0.76 -9.07 -13.90
C GLY A 217 -0.75 -10.60 -13.87
N ALA A 218 -1.76 -11.26 -14.43
CA ALA A 218 -1.85 -12.71 -14.44
C ALA A 218 -0.63 -13.41 -15.11
N PRO A 219 -0.07 -12.90 -16.23
CA PRO A 219 1.16 -13.46 -16.79
C PRO A 219 2.37 -13.35 -15.83
N ILE A 220 2.52 -12.28 -15.04
CA ILE A 220 3.58 -12.19 -14.02
C ILE A 220 3.44 -13.34 -13.01
N LEU A 221 2.22 -13.62 -12.55
CA LEU A 221 1.96 -14.69 -11.59
C LEU A 221 2.28 -16.07 -12.16
N ALA A 222 1.96 -16.28 -13.43
CA ALA A 222 2.14 -17.58 -14.13
C ALA A 222 3.59 -17.81 -14.57
N HIS A 223 4.38 -16.76 -14.81
CA HIS A 223 5.69 -16.89 -15.45
C HIS A 223 6.68 -17.68 -14.56
N PRO A 224 7.31 -18.75 -15.07
CA PRO A 224 8.22 -19.59 -14.27
C PRO A 224 9.50 -18.88 -13.84
N GLY A 225 9.89 -17.81 -14.54
CA GLY A 225 11.06 -16.99 -14.22
C GLY A 225 10.86 -16.01 -13.06
N VAL A 226 9.63 -15.85 -12.54
CA VAL A 226 9.33 -15.03 -11.35
C VAL A 226 9.42 -15.91 -10.11
N ASN A 227 10.25 -15.52 -9.14
CA ASN A 227 10.54 -16.29 -7.93
C ASN A 227 9.69 -15.83 -6.72
N ALA A 228 9.42 -14.54 -6.62
CA ALA A 228 8.63 -13.95 -5.57
C ALA A 228 7.56 -13.02 -6.14
N VAL A 229 6.40 -12.94 -5.50
CA VAL A 229 5.31 -12.03 -5.88
C VAL A 229 4.90 -11.22 -4.66
N SER A 230 4.92 -9.89 -4.78
CA SER A 230 4.33 -8.99 -3.79
C SER A 230 3.15 -8.25 -4.43
N PHE A 231 1.99 -8.44 -3.82
CA PHE A 231 0.71 -7.89 -4.28
C PHE A 231 0.11 -6.98 -3.21
N THR A 232 -0.39 -5.83 -3.62
CA THR A 232 -1.30 -5.02 -2.83
C THR A 232 -2.56 -4.71 -3.64
N GLY A 233 -3.74 -4.96 -3.05
CA GLY A 233 -5.02 -4.75 -3.71
C GLY A 233 -6.19 -5.33 -2.92
N SER A 234 -7.29 -5.69 -3.61
CA SER A 234 -8.47 -6.26 -2.95
C SER A 234 -8.23 -7.68 -2.44
N THR A 235 -8.95 -8.06 -1.37
CA THR A 235 -8.91 -9.43 -0.82
C THR A 235 -9.36 -10.47 -1.84
N GLU A 236 -10.28 -10.13 -2.73
CA GLU A 236 -10.74 -11.01 -3.79
C GLU A 236 -9.63 -11.34 -4.79
N VAL A 237 -8.93 -10.31 -5.28
CA VAL A 237 -7.79 -10.50 -6.18
C VAL A 237 -6.62 -11.17 -5.46
N GLY A 238 -6.38 -10.86 -4.17
CA GLY A 238 -5.35 -11.52 -3.36
C GLY A 238 -5.55 -13.05 -3.26
N ARG A 239 -6.80 -13.54 -3.23
CA ARG A 239 -7.08 -14.98 -3.29
C ARG A 239 -6.69 -15.57 -4.65
N ILE A 240 -6.97 -14.88 -5.76
CA ILE A 240 -6.57 -15.29 -7.11
C ILE A 240 -5.05 -15.38 -7.20
N VAL A 241 -4.36 -14.35 -6.73
CA VAL A 241 -2.88 -14.29 -6.67
C VAL A 241 -2.32 -15.46 -5.87
N SER A 242 -2.89 -15.73 -4.70
CA SER A 242 -2.48 -16.85 -3.83
C SER A 242 -2.64 -18.20 -4.54
N GLN A 243 -3.76 -18.41 -5.19
CA GLN A 243 -4.02 -19.64 -5.95
C GLN A 243 -3.07 -19.82 -7.13
N ALA A 244 -2.74 -18.72 -7.83
CA ALA A 244 -1.82 -18.75 -8.96
C ALA A 244 -0.38 -19.05 -8.55
N CYS A 245 0.07 -18.57 -7.38
CA CYS A 245 1.43 -18.76 -6.89
C CYS A 245 1.67 -20.13 -6.22
N ALA A 246 0.64 -20.71 -5.61
CA ALA A 246 0.76 -21.94 -4.82
C ALA A 246 1.37 -23.14 -5.57
N PRO A 247 1.00 -23.46 -6.83
CA PRO A 247 1.53 -24.63 -7.55
C PRO A 247 3.04 -24.62 -7.78
N THR A 248 3.65 -23.43 -7.80
CA THR A 248 5.09 -23.26 -8.09
C THR A 248 5.90 -22.83 -6.87
N PHE A 249 5.27 -22.78 -5.68
CA PHE A 249 5.89 -22.36 -4.42
C PHE A 249 6.58 -21.00 -4.48
N LYS A 250 6.07 -20.09 -5.32
CA LYS A 250 6.59 -18.71 -5.35
C LYS A 250 6.45 -18.09 -3.97
N LYS A 251 7.50 -17.40 -3.53
CA LYS A 251 7.42 -16.62 -2.29
C LYS A 251 6.36 -15.55 -2.46
N LEU A 252 5.37 -15.49 -1.58
CA LEU A 252 4.19 -14.65 -1.75
C LEU A 252 4.02 -13.71 -0.58
N HIS A 253 3.86 -12.42 -0.88
CA HIS A 253 3.45 -11.39 0.05
C HIS A 253 2.15 -10.75 -0.42
N LEU A 254 1.17 -10.68 0.48
CA LEU A 254 -0.14 -10.09 0.24
C LEU A 254 -0.40 -8.99 1.25
N GLU A 255 -0.72 -7.80 0.76
CA GLU A 255 -1.33 -6.71 1.50
C GLU A 255 -2.68 -6.36 0.87
N MET A 256 -3.74 -6.45 1.66
CA MET A 256 -5.11 -6.37 1.17
C MET A 256 -5.92 -5.37 1.98
N GLY A 257 -7.22 -5.38 1.76
CA GLY A 257 -8.15 -4.45 2.37
C GLY A 257 -8.21 -4.49 3.89
N GLY A 258 -8.94 -3.52 4.45
CA GLY A 258 -9.17 -3.36 5.87
C GLY A 258 -10.59 -2.92 6.21
N LYS A 259 -10.99 -3.13 7.46
CA LYS A 259 -12.22 -2.58 8.04
C LYS A 259 -11.88 -1.92 9.37
N ASN A 260 -11.06 -0.89 9.28
CA ASN A 260 -10.41 -0.26 10.42
C ASN A 260 -11.39 0.48 11.31
N ILE A 261 -11.05 0.59 12.60
CA ILE A 261 -11.90 1.15 13.63
C ILE A 261 -11.16 2.19 14.47
N ILE A 262 -11.87 3.26 14.81
CA ILE A 262 -11.50 4.19 15.89
C ILE A 262 -12.44 3.93 17.07
N ILE A 263 -11.89 3.66 18.25
CA ILE A 263 -12.63 3.53 19.51
C ILE A 263 -12.52 4.85 20.29
N VAL A 264 -13.65 5.43 20.67
CA VAL A 264 -13.71 6.68 21.44
C VAL A 264 -14.31 6.37 22.82
N MET A 265 -13.46 6.42 23.86
CA MET A 265 -13.85 6.19 25.23
C MET A 265 -14.58 7.41 25.84
N ASP A 266 -15.26 7.20 26.98
CA ASP A 266 -15.97 8.24 27.74
C ASP A 266 -15.06 9.38 28.26
N ASP A 267 -13.78 9.06 28.49
CA ASP A 267 -12.75 9.99 28.98
C ASP A 267 -11.92 10.64 27.86
N ALA A 268 -12.23 10.34 26.60
CA ALA A 268 -11.48 10.84 25.44
C ALA A 268 -11.55 12.37 25.31
N ASN A 269 -10.51 12.95 24.69
CA ASN A 269 -10.62 14.30 24.14
C ASN A 269 -11.49 14.24 22.88
N LEU A 270 -12.77 14.59 22.98
CA LEU A 270 -13.74 14.46 21.90
C LEU A 270 -13.38 15.30 20.65
N GLU A 271 -12.84 16.50 20.82
CA GLU A 271 -12.45 17.32 19.69
C GLU A 271 -11.31 16.67 18.90
N LEU A 272 -10.29 16.17 19.60
CA LEU A 272 -9.19 15.43 18.99
C LEU A 272 -9.68 14.14 18.30
N ALA A 273 -10.59 13.41 18.97
CA ALA A 273 -11.17 12.18 18.40
C ALA A 273 -12.01 12.45 17.13
N ILE A 274 -12.78 13.54 17.12
CA ILE A 274 -13.55 13.98 15.95
C ILE A 274 -12.61 14.36 14.80
N GLU A 275 -11.56 15.14 15.08
CA GLU A 275 -10.54 15.51 14.06
C GLU A 275 -9.86 14.28 13.48
N GLY A 276 -9.41 13.37 14.34
CA GLY A 276 -8.80 12.12 13.91
C GLY A 276 -9.76 11.22 13.12
N ALA A 277 -11.03 11.16 13.51
CA ALA A 277 -12.03 10.39 12.78
C ALA A 277 -12.39 11.01 11.41
N LEU A 278 -12.44 12.35 11.31
CA LEU A 278 -12.64 13.04 10.03
C LEU A 278 -11.48 12.78 9.08
N TRP A 279 -10.24 12.97 9.55
CA TRP A 279 -9.05 12.72 8.76
C TRP A 279 -8.92 11.23 8.40
N GLY A 280 -9.13 10.32 9.36
CA GLY A 280 -9.06 8.88 9.16
C GLY A 280 -10.13 8.34 8.20
N GLY A 281 -11.36 8.88 8.25
CA GLY A 281 -12.48 8.40 7.45
C GLY A 281 -12.61 9.01 6.07
N PHE A 282 -12.23 10.29 5.90
CA PHE A 282 -12.45 11.05 4.67
C PHE A 282 -11.16 11.44 3.93
N GLY A 283 -9.99 11.34 4.57
CA GLY A 283 -8.71 11.50 3.89
C GLY A 283 -8.61 10.55 2.70
N THR A 284 -8.09 11.05 1.57
CA THR A 284 -8.06 10.35 0.27
C THR A 284 -9.45 9.84 -0.15
N THR A 285 -10.51 10.56 0.26
CA THR A 285 -11.91 10.18 -0.04
C THR A 285 -12.26 8.78 0.50
N GLY A 286 -11.66 8.40 1.66
CA GLY A 286 -11.82 7.06 2.25
C GLY A 286 -11.13 5.93 1.49
N GLN A 287 -10.31 6.23 0.47
CA GLN A 287 -9.67 5.27 -0.42
C GLN A 287 -8.28 4.82 0.08
N ARG A 288 -8.18 4.55 1.39
CA ARG A 288 -6.97 4.00 2.02
C ARG A 288 -7.27 2.65 2.64
N CYS A 289 -6.35 1.72 2.53
CA CYS A 289 -6.43 0.43 3.24
C CYS A 289 -6.56 0.61 4.76
N THR A 290 -5.99 1.71 5.31
CA THR A 290 -6.04 2.09 6.72
C THR A 290 -7.17 3.08 7.06
N ALA A 291 -8.06 3.45 6.12
CA ALA A 291 -9.14 4.40 6.40
C ALA A 291 -10.06 3.93 7.54
N ALA A 292 -10.43 4.86 8.43
CA ALA A 292 -11.35 4.59 9.53
C ALA A 292 -12.80 4.54 9.02
N SER A 293 -13.23 3.40 8.53
CA SER A 293 -14.61 3.21 8.04
C SER A 293 -15.61 2.89 9.15
N ARG A 294 -15.13 2.61 10.38
CA ARG A 294 -15.93 2.41 11.59
C ARG A 294 -15.41 3.31 12.71
N VAL A 295 -16.35 3.92 13.47
CA VAL A 295 -16.03 4.62 14.70
C VAL A 295 -16.94 4.10 15.80
N ALA A 296 -16.38 3.34 16.76
CA ALA A 296 -17.08 2.90 17.94
C ALA A 296 -16.98 3.99 19.02
N VAL A 297 -18.10 4.42 19.56
CA VAL A 297 -18.17 5.53 20.51
C VAL A 297 -18.89 5.11 21.77
N HIS A 298 -18.28 5.37 22.95
CA HIS A 298 -18.89 5.05 24.23
C HIS A 298 -20.24 5.76 24.40
N GLN A 299 -21.26 5.03 24.86
CA GLN A 299 -22.65 5.48 24.91
C GLN A 299 -22.86 6.81 25.65
N SER A 300 -22.04 7.10 26.67
CA SER A 300 -22.16 8.34 27.46
C SER A 300 -21.80 9.61 26.68
N VAL A 301 -20.99 9.49 25.63
CA VAL A 301 -20.55 10.60 24.76
C VAL A 301 -21.02 10.44 23.31
N TYR A 302 -21.74 9.36 23.01
CA TYR A 302 -22.15 8.96 21.66
C TYR A 302 -22.96 10.05 20.95
N ARG A 303 -23.97 10.60 21.63
CA ARG A 303 -24.85 11.63 21.04
C ARG A 303 -24.07 12.89 20.66
N GLU A 304 -23.26 13.40 21.61
CA GLU A 304 -22.44 14.60 21.36
C GLU A 304 -21.45 14.38 20.24
N PHE A 305 -20.73 13.24 20.24
CA PHE A 305 -19.79 12.86 19.20
C PHE A 305 -20.48 12.78 17.83
N SER A 306 -21.60 12.04 17.73
CA SER A 306 -22.30 11.78 16.46
C SER A 306 -22.84 13.05 15.82
N GLU A 307 -23.46 13.94 16.62
CA GLU A 307 -23.97 15.23 16.15
C GLU A 307 -22.82 16.13 15.63
N LYS A 308 -21.73 16.26 16.40
CA LYS A 308 -20.58 17.08 16.02
C LYS A 308 -19.84 16.50 14.80
N PHE A 309 -19.62 15.19 14.76
CA PHE A 309 -18.92 14.51 13.67
C PHE A 309 -19.68 14.67 12.36
N ALA A 310 -20.99 14.37 12.33
CA ALA A 310 -21.82 14.53 11.14
C ALA A 310 -21.86 15.99 10.67
N ALA A 311 -22.00 16.95 11.61
CA ALA A 311 -22.00 18.37 11.29
C ALA A 311 -20.67 18.86 10.69
N ARG A 312 -19.53 18.31 11.13
CA ARG A 312 -18.21 18.63 10.58
C ARG A 312 -17.95 17.92 9.25
N ALA A 313 -18.36 16.64 9.12
CA ALA A 313 -18.28 15.90 7.86
C ALA A 313 -19.02 16.62 6.74
N LYS A 314 -20.23 17.11 7.01
CA LYS A 314 -21.04 17.88 6.05
C LYS A 314 -20.38 19.19 5.58
N LYS A 315 -19.41 19.72 6.34
CA LYS A 315 -18.70 20.97 6.00
C LYS A 315 -17.43 20.74 5.18
N LEU A 316 -17.03 19.49 4.96
CA LEU A 316 -15.88 19.18 4.11
C LEU A 316 -16.18 19.65 2.68
N ARG A 317 -15.26 20.42 2.12
CA ARG A 317 -15.37 20.96 0.77
C ARG A 317 -14.90 19.91 -0.21
N VAL A 318 -15.85 19.36 -0.96
CA VAL A 318 -15.56 18.40 -2.04
C VAL A 318 -15.21 19.17 -3.30
N GLY A 319 -14.18 18.73 -4.04
CA GLY A 319 -13.78 19.43 -5.26
C GLY A 319 -12.53 18.84 -5.92
N ASN A 320 -12.01 19.57 -6.92
CA ASN A 320 -10.74 19.21 -7.55
C ASN A 320 -9.61 19.34 -6.52
N GLY A 321 -8.78 18.31 -6.41
CA GLY A 321 -7.68 18.26 -5.46
C GLY A 321 -6.59 19.32 -5.65
N LEU A 322 -6.52 19.94 -6.83
CA LEU A 322 -5.62 21.07 -7.13
C LEU A 322 -6.16 22.41 -6.60
N ASP A 323 -7.44 22.51 -6.27
CA ASP A 323 -8.01 23.73 -5.75
C ASP A 323 -7.66 23.89 -4.27
N GLY A 324 -6.98 24.99 -3.90
CA GLY A 324 -6.44 25.25 -2.57
C GLY A 324 -7.46 25.33 -1.41
N GLY A 325 -8.75 25.12 -1.71
CA GLY A 325 -9.83 25.10 -0.75
C GLY A 325 -10.48 23.72 -0.59
N THR A 326 -10.07 22.71 -1.35
CA THR A 326 -10.65 21.38 -1.34
C THR A 326 -10.13 20.57 -0.16
N ASP A 327 -11.05 19.95 0.60
CA ASP A 327 -10.76 19.06 1.71
C ASP A 327 -10.81 17.57 1.28
N MET A 328 -11.64 17.24 0.28
CA MET A 328 -11.84 15.89 -0.21
C MET A 328 -12.01 15.88 -1.75
N GLY A 329 -11.20 15.07 -2.43
CA GLY A 329 -11.21 14.88 -3.87
C GLY A 329 -12.32 13.92 -4.37
N PRO A 330 -12.28 13.54 -5.67
CA PRO A 330 -13.17 12.53 -6.23
C PRO A 330 -12.77 11.11 -5.80
N LEU A 331 -13.64 10.15 -6.10
CA LEU A 331 -13.28 8.72 -6.22
C LEU A 331 -12.49 8.50 -7.51
N VAL A 332 -11.65 7.47 -7.56
CA VAL A 332 -10.69 7.26 -8.65
C VAL A 332 -11.36 6.99 -9.99
N ASN A 333 -12.47 6.25 -10.02
CA ASN A 333 -13.13 5.84 -11.26
C ASN A 333 -14.65 5.61 -11.07
N GLU A 334 -15.33 5.31 -12.17
CA GLU A 334 -16.77 5.05 -12.17
C GLU A 334 -17.15 3.81 -11.34
N GLN A 335 -16.37 2.75 -11.40
CA GLN A 335 -16.66 1.53 -10.64
C GLN A 335 -16.65 1.81 -9.14
N GLN A 336 -15.74 2.65 -8.66
CA GLN A 336 -15.62 2.97 -7.24
C GLN A 336 -16.80 3.84 -6.75
N ILE A 337 -17.29 4.77 -7.55
CA ILE A 337 -18.50 5.53 -7.18
C ILE A 337 -19.75 4.65 -7.18
N GLN A 338 -19.88 3.71 -8.14
CA GLN A 338 -20.97 2.73 -8.15
C GLN A 338 -20.93 1.82 -6.92
N THR A 339 -19.73 1.36 -6.52
CA THR A 339 -19.51 0.57 -5.31
C THR A 339 -19.93 1.37 -4.07
N THR A 340 -19.49 2.62 -3.94
CA THR A 340 -19.84 3.49 -2.82
C THR A 340 -21.35 3.69 -2.73
N MET A 341 -22.02 4.03 -3.84
CA MET A 341 -23.48 4.20 -3.90
C MET A 341 -24.23 2.91 -3.52
N LYS A 342 -23.76 1.75 -3.97
CA LYS A 342 -24.32 0.45 -3.60
C LYS A 342 -24.29 0.24 -2.08
N TYR A 343 -23.17 0.52 -1.42
CA TYR A 343 -23.07 0.36 0.03
C TYR A 343 -23.89 1.39 0.81
N VAL A 344 -24.06 2.60 0.29
CA VAL A 344 -25.00 3.57 0.86
C VAL A 344 -26.41 2.99 0.88
N GLN A 345 -26.89 2.39 -0.22
CA GLN A 345 -28.21 1.77 -0.28
C GLN A 345 -28.31 0.54 0.65
N ILE A 346 -27.26 -0.26 0.77
CA ILE A 346 -27.21 -1.39 1.70
C ILE A 346 -27.36 -0.90 3.15
N GLY A 347 -26.63 0.15 3.55
CA GLY A 347 -26.72 0.70 4.91
C GLY A 347 -28.13 1.20 5.24
N ILE A 348 -28.78 1.91 4.29
CA ILE A 348 -30.17 2.35 4.45
C ILE A 348 -31.13 1.15 4.56
N ALA A 349 -30.97 0.14 3.71
CA ALA A 349 -31.83 -1.06 3.71
C ALA A 349 -31.69 -1.91 4.98
N GLU A 350 -30.49 -1.94 5.57
CA GLU A 350 -30.22 -2.63 6.85
C GLU A 350 -30.66 -1.82 8.08
N GLY A 351 -31.18 -0.60 7.89
CA GLY A 351 -31.73 0.24 8.95
C GLY A 351 -30.73 1.17 9.64
N ALA A 352 -29.53 1.34 9.11
CA ALA A 352 -28.59 2.34 9.60
C ALA A 352 -29.14 3.76 9.35
N LYS A 353 -28.97 4.64 10.32
CA LYS A 353 -29.46 6.02 10.23
C LYS A 353 -28.49 6.89 9.44
N LEU A 354 -28.85 7.27 8.22
CA LEU A 354 -28.07 8.23 7.45
C LEU A 354 -28.12 9.62 8.12
N SER A 355 -26.98 10.07 8.64
CA SER A 355 -26.83 11.33 9.37
C SER A 355 -26.38 12.49 8.47
N CYS A 356 -25.60 12.21 7.41
CA CYS A 356 -25.27 13.16 6.36
C CYS A 356 -24.77 12.45 5.11
N GLY A 357 -24.78 13.15 3.98
CA GLY A 357 -24.29 12.66 2.69
C GLY A 357 -25.20 11.60 2.05
N GLY A 358 -24.58 10.62 1.41
CA GLY A 358 -25.27 9.50 0.78
C GLY A 358 -25.55 9.68 -0.72
N HIS A 359 -25.08 10.77 -1.33
CA HIS A 359 -25.36 11.07 -2.72
C HIS A 359 -24.10 11.29 -3.55
N ARG A 360 -24.15 10.82 -4.80
CA ARG A 360 -23.21 11.27 -5.82
C ARG A 360 -23.48 12.76 -6.11
N LEU A 361 -22.42 13.53 -6.27
CA LEU A 361 -22.49 14.91 -6.75
C LEU A 361 -22.37 14.88 -8.29
N ASP A 362 -23.48 15.12 -8.99
CA ASP A 362 -23.58 15.02 -10.44
C ASP A 362 -24.03 16.32 -11.13
N GLN A 363 -24.23 17.39 -10.36
CA GLN A 363 -24.55 18.71 -10.88
C GLN A 363 -23.28 19.57 -10.98
N ALA A 364 -23.29 20.57 -11.86
CA ALA A 364 -22.17 21.50 -11.95
C ALA A 364 -21.85 22.12 -10.57
N PRO A 365 -20.58 22.21 -10.17
CA PRO A 365 -19.34 21.98 -10.96
C PRO A 365 -18.85 20.51 -10.97
N TYR A 366 -19.56 19.54 -10.38
CA TYR A 366 -19.11 18.17 -10.15
C TYR A 366 -19.45 17.20 -11.29
N ASN A 367 -20.24 17.62 -12.26
CA ASN A 367 -20.84 16.77 -13.30
C ASN A 367 -19.84 16.12 -14.28
N LYS A 368 -18.56 16.48 -14.18
CA LYS A 368 -17.47 15.89 -15.00
C LYS A 368 -16.54 14.96 -14.23
N GLY A 369 -16.84 14.70 -12.96
CA GLY A 369 -15.98 13.86 -12.12
C GLY A 369 -16.75 12.82 -11.31
N TRP A 370 -15.99 12.03 -10.56
CA TRP A 370 -16.51 10.94 -9.73
C TRP A 370 -16.67 11.38 -8.27
N PHE A 371 -17.43 12.47 -8.05
CA PHE A 371 -17.59 13.08 -6.73
C PHE A 371 -18.74 12.46 -5.93
N HIS A 372 -18.48 12.25 -4.62
CA HIS A 372 -19.46 11.75 -3.66
C HIS A 372 -19.43 12.58 -2.39
N GLU A 373 -20.57 12.77 -1.74
CA GLU A 373 -20.65 13.46 -0.45
C GLU A 373 -19.98 12.65 0.66
N PRO A 374 -19.29 13.30 1.63
CA PRO A 374 -18.90 12.64 2.89
C PRO A 374 -20.14 12.07 3.56
N THR A 375 -20.14 10.75 3.80
CA THR A 375 -21.32 10.02 4.25
C THR A 375 -21.11 9.44 5.63
N VAL A 376 -22.06 9.69 6.54
CA VAL A 376 -22.04 9.21 7.91
C VAL A 376 -23.34 8.46 8.22
N PHE A 377 -23.20 7.22 8.61
CA PHE A 377 -24.27 6.43 9.22
C PHE A 377 -24.12 6.41 10.74
N ALA A 378 -25.18 6.64 11.48
CA ALA A 378 -25.25 6.53 12.92
C ALA A 378 -26.12 5.34 13.33
N ASP A 379 -26.06 4.99 14.61
CA ASP A 379 -26.84 3.92 15.24
C ASP A 379 -26.67 2.58 14.51
N CYS A 380 -25.43 2.29 14.05
CA CYS A 380 -25.14 1.08 13.30
C CYS A 380 -24.99 -0.12 14.25
N ASP A 381 -25.56 -1.26 13.83
CA ASP A 381 -25.24 -2.56 14.42
C ASP A 381 -23.90 -3.04 13.86
N PRO A 382 -22.98 -3.57 14.69
CA PRO A 382 -21.69 -4.09 14.25
C PRO A 382 -21.77 -5.16 13.15
N LEU A 383 -22.90 -5.89 13.06
CA LEU A 383 -23.11 -6.96 12.08
C LEU A 383 -23.65 -6.47 10.74
N MET A 384 -24.03 -5.20 10.60
CA MET A 384 -24.41 -4.63 9.30
C MET A 384 -23.27 -4.74 8.29
N ARG A 385 -23.58 -5.00 7.02
CA ARG A 385 -22.59 -5.14 5.97
C ARG A 385 -21.70 -3.91 5.83
N ILE A 386 -22.24 -2.71 6.04
CA ILE A 386 -21.45 -1.47 6.05
C ILE A 386 -20.44 -1.41 7.20
N CYS A 387 -20.58 -2.24 8.24
CA CYS A 387 -19.66 -2.40 9.37
C CYS A 387 -18.72 -3.59 9.20
N GLN A 388 -19.00 -4.53 8.30
CA GLN A 388 -18.24 -5.77 8.10
C GLN A 388 -17.40 -5.75 6.82
N GLU A 389 -17.92 -5.17 5.73
CA GLU A 389 -17.32 -5.23 4.41
C GLU A 389 -16.57 -3.93 4.07
N GLU A 390 -15.47 -4.03 3.35
CA GLU A 390 -14.72 -2.87 2.88
C GLU A 390 -15.48 -2.13 1.77
N ILE A 391 -15.65 -0.82 1.92
CA ILE A 391 -16.31 0.05 0.93
C ILE A 391 -15.29 0.79 0.05
N PHE A 392 -14.17 1.19 0.65
CA PHE A 392 -13.08 1.94 0.04
C PHE A 392 -13.52 3.28 -0.55
N GLY A 393 -14.40 3.97 0.16
CA GLY A 393 -15.01 5.25 -0.20
C GLY A 393 -15.38 6.07 1.03
N PRO A 394 -15.91 7.29 0.86
CA PRO A 394 -16.12 8.26 1.94
C PRO A 394 -17.37 7.93 2.79
N VAL A 395 -17.44 6.73 3.36
CA VAL A 395 -18.56 6.23 4.17
C VAL A 395 -18.05 5.76 5.52
N VAL A 396 -18.55 6.37 6.60
CA VAL A 396 -18.20 6.07 7.98
C VAL A 396 -19.42 5.63 8.76
N ALA A 397 -19.31 4.51 9.47
CA ALA A 397 -20.34 3.95 10.34
C ALA A 397 -20.02 4.21 11.81
N LEU A 398 -20.96 4.82 12.56
CA LEU A 398 -20.86 5.08 13.98
C LEU A 398 -21.59 3.98 14.75
N ILE A 399 -20.91 3.36 15.70
CA ILE A 399 -21.36 2.20 16.46
C ILE A 399 -21.34 2.56 17.97
N PRO A 400 -22.46 2.53 18.69
CA PRO A 400 -22.46 2.74 20.15
C PRO A 400 -21.91 1.51 20.88
N PHE A 401 -21.21 1.71 22.01
CA PHE A 401 -20.81 0.64 22.91
C PHE A 401 -20.85 1.09 24.38
N GLY A 402 -20.88 0.14 25.32
CA GLY A 402 -20.97 0.41 26.74
C GLY A 402 -19.69 0.14 27.54
N THR A 403 -18.84 -0.81 27.11
CA THR A 403 -17.62 -1.19 27.83
C THR A 403 -16.44 -1.34 26.88
N LEU A 404 -15.21 -1.22 27.39
CA LEU A 404 -14.01 -1.45 26.59
C LEU A 404 -13.97 -2.88 26.00
N ASP A 405 -14.46 -3.89 26.75
CA ASP A 405 -14.48 -5.27 26.26
C ASP A 405 -15.41 -5.38 25.03
N GLU A 406 -16.59 -4.79 25.09
CA GLU A 406 -17.50 -4.71 23.93
C GLU A 406 -16.86 -3.97 22.74
N ALA A 407 -16.15 -2.86 22.98
CA ALA A 407 -15.46 -2.14 21.92
C ALA A 407 -14.36 -2.98 21.26
N VAL A 408 -13.62 -3.77 22.04
CA VAL A 408 -12.62 -4.71 21.52
C VAL A 408 -13.27 -5.83 20.71
N ASP A 409 -14.40 -6.38 21.21
CA ASP A 409 -15.16 -7.41 20.49
C ASP A 409 -15.69 -6.88 19.14
N ILE A 410 -16.23 -5.66 19.12
CA ILE A 410 -16.65 -4.97 17.88
C ILE A 410 -15.46 -4.76 16.92
N ALA A 411 -14.32 -4.36 17.47
CA ALA A 411 -13.11 -4.14 16.67
C ALA A 411 -12.64 -5.43 16.01
N ASN A 412 -12.56 -6.50 16.80
CA ASN A 412 -12.04 -7.80 16.37
C ASN A 412 -13.07 -8.65 15.60
N GLY A 413 -14.37 -8.32 15.68
CA GLY A 413 -15.48 -9.06 15.08
C GLY A 413 -15.60 -8.94 13.56
N VAL A 414 -14.50 -8.63 12.84
CA VAL A 414 -14.43 -8.57 11.38
C VAL A 414 -13.32 -9.45 10.83
N ASN A 415 -13.40 -9.78 9.54
CA ASN A 415 -12.40 -10.62 8.86
C ASN A 415 -11.10 -9.90 8.51
N TYR A 416 -10.91 -8.66 8.97
CA TYR A 416 -9.76 -7.80 8.68
C TYR A 416 -9.05 -7.41 9.98
N GLY A 417 -7.78 -7.05 9.86
CA GLY A 417 -6.99 -6.57 10.99
C GLY A 417 -5.79 -5.74 10.57
N LEU A 418 -6.00 -4.67 9.76
CA LEU A 418 -4.90 -3.82 9.35
C LEU A 418 -4.56 -2.78 10.42
N SER A 419 -5.52 -1.89 10.74
CA SER A 419 -5.29 -0.77 11.64
C SER A 419 -6.46 -0.58 12.61
N ALA A 420 -6.15 -0.19 13.85
CA ALA A 420 -7.13 0.19 14.86
C ALA A 420 -6.59 1.34 15.73
N SER A 421 -7.49 2.15 16.28
CA SER A 421 -7.13 3.25 17.17
C SER A 421 -8.04 3.31 18.37
N ILE A 422 -7.51 3.80 19.51
CA ILE A 422 -8.28 4.15 20.71
C ILE A 422 -7.96 5.58 21.15
N TYR A 423 -9.01 6.35 21.44
CA TYR A 423 -8.91 7.66 22.08
C TYR A 423 -9.35 7.53 23.54
N THR A 424 -8.43 7.76 24.45
CA THR A 424 -8.63 7.69 25.92
C THR A 424 -7.54 8.45 26.66
N ARG A 425 -7.85 8.94 27.86
CA ARG A 425 -6.85 9.47 28.80
C ARG A 425 -6.41 8.44 29.84
N ASN A 426 -7.08 7.28 29.90
CA ASN A 426 -6.77 6.20 30.82
C ASN A 426 -5.68 5.28 30.25
N VAL A 427 -4.50 5.30 30.87
CA VAL A 427 -3.38 4.47 30.45
C VAL A 427 -3.69 2.96 30.49
N ASN A 428 -4.51 2.50 31.44
CA ASN A 428 -4.89 1.09 31.56
C ASN A 428 -5.76 0.66 30.36
N SER A 429 -6.72 1.50 29.97
CA SER A 429 -7.55 1.27 28.77
C SER A 429 -6.70 1.25 27.50
N ALA A 430 -5.77 2.19 27.36
CA ALA A 430 -4.85 2.24 26.22
C ALA A 430 -3.97 0.98 26.13
N MET A 431 -3.40 0.53 27.26
CA MET A 431 -2.53 -0.66 27.29
C MET A 431 -3.30 -1.96 27.08
N ARG A 432 -4.57 -2.04 27.55
CA ARG A 432 -5.45 -3.17 27.24
C ARG A 432 -5.81 -3.21 25.77
N ALA A 433 -6.26 -2.10 25.19
CA ALA A 433 -6.56 -2.01 23.77
C ALA A 433 -5.34 -2.40 22.90
N ARG A 434 -4.14 -1.87 23.22
CA ARG A 434 -2.89 -2.25 22.55
C ARG A 434 -2.66 -3.77 22.57
N ARG A 435 -2.96 -4.45 23.67
CA ARG A 435 -2.76 -5.90 23.81
C ARG A 435 -3.84 -6.71 23.09
N ASP A 436 -5.11 -6.27 23.18
CA ASP A 436 -6.28 -7.08 22.84
C ASP A 436 -6.83 -6.83 21.44
N LEU A 437 -6.45 -5.71 20.77
CA LEU A 437 -6.83 -5.43 19.38
C LEU A 437 -6.04 -6.31 18.40
N GLU A 438 -6.76 -7.05 17.58
CA GLU A 438 -6.21 -7.97 16.56
C GLU A 438 -5.90 -7.22 15.25
N ALA A 439 -5.14 -6.14 15.33
CA ALA A 439 -4.68 -5.36 14.21
C ALA A 439 -3.15 -5.35 14.14
N GLY A 440 -2.61 -5.25 12.92
CA GLY A 440 -1.18 -5.15 12.73
C GLY A 440 -0.60 -3.80 13.16
N ILE A 441 -1.44 -2.74 13.16
CA ILE A 441 -1.07 -1.39 13.55
C ILE A 441 -2.09 -0.88 14.56
N VAL A 442 -1.62 -0.45 15.73
CA VAL A 442 -2.49 0.08 16.80
C VAL A 442 -2.02 1.48 17.19
N TYR A 443 -2.96 2.42 17.16
CA TYR A 443 -2.73 3.80 17.54
C TYR A 443 -3.42 4.13 18.86
N VAL A 444 -2.84 5.03 19.64
CA VAL A 444 -3.43 5.64 20.83
C VAL A 444 -3.46 7.15 20.66
N ASN A 445 -4.65 7.74 20.75
CA ASN A 445 -4.88 9.18 20.59
C ASN A 445 -4.38 9.76 19.23
N ALA A 446 -4.44 8.92 18.20
CA ALA A 446 -4.13 9.27 16.83
C ALA A 446 -5.10 8.53 15.89
N PRO A 447 -5.32 8.96 14.64
CA PRO A 447 -6.18 8.26 13.67
C PRO A 447 -5.61 6.90 13.27
N THR A 448 -6.34 6.14 12.45
CA THR A 448 -5.89 4.84 11.92
C THR A 448 -4.92 4.95 10.74
N ILE A 449 -4.61 6.15 10.29
CA ILE A 449 -3.72 6.49 9.16
C ILE A 449 -2.47 7.21 9.66
N GLY A 450 -1.41 7.28 8.84
CA GLY A 450 -0.15 7.93 9.18
C GLY A 450 0.95 6.95 9.60
N ALA A 451 1.00 5.78 8.95
CA ALA A 451 2.10 4.84 9.13
C ALA A 451 3.43 5.45 8.66
N GLU A 452 4.49 5.17 9.39
CA GLU A 452 5.84 5.66 9.10
C GLU A 452 6.67 4.56 8.45
N THR A 453 7.46 4.92 7.43
CA THR A 453 8.18 3.97 6.56
C THR A 453 9.22 3.12 7.27
N HIS A 454 9.70 3.52 8.44
CA HIS A 454 10.71 2.78 9.21
C HIS A 454 10.12 1.73 10.17
N LEU A 455 8.79 1.64 10.29
CA LEU A 455 8.07 0.65 11.08
C LEU A 455 7.43 -0.42 10.19
N PRO A 456 7.33 -1.68 10.65
CA PRO A 456 6.67 -2.73 9.89
C PRO A 456 5.20 -2.40 9.63
N PHE A 457 4.79 -2.46 8.37
CA PHE A 457 3.42 -2.26 7.93
C PHE A 457 2.79 -3.58 7.51
N GLY A 458 1.52 -3.79 7.84
CA GLY A 458 0.73 -4.95 7.42
C GLY A 458 -0.26 -5.38 8.49
N GLY A 459 -1.18 -6.24 8.11
CA GLY A 459 -2.29 -6.65 8.93
C GLY A 459 -2.27 -8.12 9.36
N THR A 460 -3.35 -8.50 10.00
CA THR A 460 -3.70 -9.86 10.41
C THR A 460 -4.95 -10.32 9.67
N LYS A 461 -5.41 -11.54 9.88
CA LYS A 461 -6.61 -12.13 9.26
C LYS A 461 -6.55 -12.03 7.72
N ASN A 462 -7.66 -11.63 7.08
CA ASN A 462 -7.74 -11.51 5.61
C ASN A 462 -7.08 -10.24 5.04
N THR A 463 -6.40 -9.45 5.86
CA THR A 463 -5.65 -8.28 5.39
C THR A 463 -4.32 -8.66 4.77
N GLY A 464 -3.71 -9.76 5.18
CA GLY A 464 -2.41 -10.18 4.65
C GLY A 464 -2.07 -11.62 4.99
N ASN A 465 -0.94 -12.11 4.48
CA ASN A 465 -0.48 -13.48 4.69
C ASN A 465 0.70 -13.61 5.67
N GLY A 466 0.92 -12.60 6.53
CA GLY A 466 1.89 -12.65 7.63
C GLY A 466 3.20 -11.91 7.39
N HIS A 467 3.61 -11.66 6.15
CA HIS A 467 4.73 -10.78 5.86
C HIS A 467 4.41 -9.32 6.19
N ARG A 468 5.43 -8.48 6.29
CA ARG A 468 5.28 -7.04 6.55
C ARG A 468 6.00 -6.25 5.47
N GLU A 469 5.40 -5.13 5.07
CA GLU A 469 6.04 -4.08 4.27
C GLU A 469 6.72 -3.07 5.20
N ALA A 470 7.53 -2.22 4.62
CA ALA A 470 8.25 -1.15 5.29
C ALA A 470 9.18 -1.61 6.44
N GLY A 471 9.94 -0.67 6.98
CA GLY A 471 10.97 -0.96 7.96
C GLY A 471 11.96 -2.03 7.49
N SER A 472 12.77 -2.52 8.40
CA SER A 472 13.69 -3.65 8.13
C SER A 472 12.97 -4.98 7.90
N ALA A 473 11.68 -5.09 8.28
CA ALA A 473 10.88 -6.29 8.08
C ALA A 473 10.62 -6.59 6.60
N ALA A 474 10.59 -5.55 5.74
CA ALA A 474 10.45 -5.73 4.29
C ALA A 474 11.58 -6.57 3.68
N LEU A 475 12.79 -6.50 4.27
CA LEU A 475 13.97 -7.27 3.79
C LEU A 475 13.78 -8.77 3.95
N ASP A 476 12.95 -9.23 4.90
CA ASP A 476 12.70 -10.66 5.16
C ASP A 476 11.92 -11.32 4.02
N PHE A 477 11.07 -10.55 3.33
CA PHE A 477 10.39 -11.06 2.15
C PHE A 477 11.32 -11.15 0.94
N TYR A 478 12.18 -10.17 0.73
CA TYR A 478 13.04 -10.06 -0.45
C TYR A 478 14.42 -10.73 -0.30
N SER A 479 14.65 -11.44 0.79
CA SER A 479 15.88 -12.21 1.00
C SER A 479 15.61 -13.55 1.67
N ASP A 480 16.50 -14.52 1.43
CA ASP A 480 16.52 -15.81 2.12
C ASP A 480 17.79 -15.94 2.98
N TRP A 481 17.70 -16.74 4.03
CA TRP A 481 18.83 -17.08 4.86
C TRP A 481 19.62 -18.22 4.25
N LYS A 482 20.92 -18.00 4.03
CA LYS A 482 21.88 -19.05 3.68
C LYS A 482 22.79 -19.30 4.86
N THR A 483 22.83 -20.54 5.33
CA THR A 483 23.78 -20.96 6.37
C THR A 483 25.07 -21.49 5.72
N VAL A 484 26.21 -21.03 6.21
CA VAL A 484 27.55 -21.41 5.72
C VAL A 484 28.35 -21.99 6.87
N TYR A 485 28.91 -23.17 6.65
CA TYR A 485 29.86 -23.80 7.55
C TYR A 485 31.21 -23.89 6.85
N ILE A 486 32.26 -23.44 7.54
CA ILE A 486 33.64 -23.54 7.06
C ILE A 486 34.39 -24.40 8.08
N ASP A 487 34.68 -25.64 7.71
CA ASP A 487 35.48 -26.56 8.50
C ASP A 487 36.98 -26.46 8.09
N TYR A 488 37.82 -26.11 9.03
CA TYR A 488 39.28 -26.00 8.83
C TYR A 488 40.06 -26.94 9.76
N SER A 489 39.43 -28.07 10.15
CA SER A 489 40.00 -29.07 11.04
C SER A 489 40.87 -30.10 10.31
N ASP A 490 40.87 -30.13 8.97
CA ASP A 490 41.50 -31.12 8.10
C ASP A 490 41.06 -32.57 8.41
N ARG A 491 39.90 -32.76 9.03
CA ARG A 491 39.30 -34.07 9.31
C ARG A 491 37.81 -34.02 9.19
N LEU A 492 37.18 -35.17 8.93
CA LEU A 492 35.72 -35.27 8.96
C LEU A 492 35.22 -35.08 10.41
N GLN A 493 34.43 -34.06 10.64
CA GLN A 493 33.69 -33.81 11.88
C GLN A 493 32.21 -34.04 11.64
N ARG A 494 31.56 -34.88 12.45
CA ARG A 494 30.16 -35.22 12.36
C ARG A 494 29.41 -34.49 13.48
N ALA A 495 28.66 -33.45 13.09
CA ALA A 495 27.81 -32.73 14.03
C ALA A 495 26.84 -33.71 14.73
N GLN A 496 26.53 -33.49 16.01
CA GLN A 496 25.70 -34.30 16.90
C GLN A 496 26.31 -35.69 17.27
N ILE A 497 27.42 -36.06 16.66
CA ILE A 497 28.11 -37.36 16.93
C ILE A 497 29.45 -37.11 17.60
N ASP A 498 30.27 -36.24 17.04
CA ASP A 498 31.65 -36.02 17.48
C ASP A 498 31.80 -34.88 18.52
N ASN A 499 30.68 -34.38 19.07
CA ASN A 499 30.62 -33.32 20.08
C ASN A 499 30.59 -33.84 21.53
N THR A 500 30.84 -35.14 21.76
CA THR A 500 30.91 -35.71 23.12
C THR A 500 32.14 -35.16 23.82
N PRO A 501 32.03 -34.57 25.03
CA PRO A 501 33.22 -34.22 25.82
C PRO A 501 34.02 -35.47 26.11
N GLY A 502 35.29 -35.50 25.69
CA GLY A 502 36.24 -36.55 26.05
C GLY A 502 36.62 -36.51 27.54
#